data_af40a13811241491ed22d41f3a83737a
#
_entry.id   af40a13811241491ed22d41f3a83737a
#
_cell.length_a   1.000
_cell.length_b   1.000
_cell.length_c   1.000
_cell.angle_alpha   90.00
_cell.angle_beta   90.00
_cell.angle_gamma   90.00
#
_symmetry.space_group_name_H-M   'P 1'
#
loop_
_entity.id
_entity.type
_entity.pdbx_description
1 polymer ?
#
loop_
_entity_poly.entity_id
_entity_poly.type
_entity_poly.pdbx_seq_one_letter_code
_entity_poly.pdbx_strand_id
1 'polypeptide(L)'
;METRKLYYEDSHLSRFTSEVLSCTQTADGWEVTLAATAFYPEGGGQAGDSGTLNGVRVRSTREWEGAVIHLCEAPLEAGAEVTGVIDYDLRFPRMQQHSG
;
A
#
# COMPACT_ATOMS: atom_id res chain seq x y z
N MET A 1 11.14 10.84 7.65
CA MET A 1 9.83 10.90 7.00
C MET A 1 8.97 9.76 7.52
N GLU A 2 7.78 10.08 7.96
CA GLU A 2 6.92 9.07 8.56
C GLU A 2 5.58 9.05 7.87
N THR A 3 5.07 7.85 7.59
CA THR A 3 3.78 7.66 6.94
C THR A 3 2.71 7.51 8.02
N ARG A 4 1.62 8.25 7.89
CA ARG A 4 0.47 8.08 8.77
C ARG A 4 -0.18 6.73 8.43
N LYS A 5 -0.35 5.91 9.46
CA LYS A 5 -0.82 4.53 9.28
C LYS A 5 -2.32 4.46 9.51
N LEU A 6 -3.08 4.58 8.42
CA LEU A 6 -4.54 4.60 8.50
C LEU A 6 -5.12 3.26 8.92
N TYR A 7 -4.39 2.17 8.69
CA TYR A 7 -4.88 0.84 9.09
C TYR A 7 -4.97 0.67 10.60
N TYR A 8 -4.33 1.53 11.38
CA TYR A 8 -4.54 1.52 12.83
C TYR A 8 -5.82 2.24 13.22
N GLU A 9 -6.31 3.13 12.36
CA GLU A 9 -7.53 3.86 12.63
C GLU A 9 -8.76 3.10 12.15
N ASP A 10 -8.63 2.36 11.06
CA ASP A 10 -9.74 1.60 10.48
C ASP A 10 -9.16 0.40 9.73
N SER A 11 -9.27 -0.78 10.34
CA SER A 11 -8.71 -1.99 9.76
C SER A 11 -9.52 -2.50 8.55
N HIS A 12 -10.69 -1.93 8.31
CA HIS A 12 -11.52 -2.32 7.17
C HIS A 12 -11.45 -1.33 6.02
N LEU A 13 -10.60 -0.31 6.15
CA LEU A 13 -10.49 0.71 5.12
C LEU A 13 -9.83 0.12 3.88
N SER A 14 -10.59 0.06 2.78
CA SER A 14 -10.10 -0.51 1.52
C SER A 14 -9.77 0.56 0.48
N ARG A 15 -10.13 1.81 0.72
CA ARG A 15 -9.88 2.91 -0.20
C ARG A 15 -9.52 4.16 0.59
N PHE A 16 -8.52 4.87 0.11
CA PHE A 16 -8.08 6.11 0.76
C PHE A 16 -7.46 7.03 -0.27
N THR A 17 -7.30 8.29 0.11
CA THR A 17 -6.63 9.28 -0.73
C THR A 17 -5.44 9.85 0.05
N SER A 18 -4.32 10.03 -0.62
CA SER A 18 -3.14 10.56 0.01
C SER A 18 -2.24 11.24 -1.01
N GLU A 19 -1.18 11.87 -0.51
CA GLU A 19 -0.21 12.57 -1.34
C GLU A 19 1.06 11.74 -1.44
N VAL A 20 1.65 11.69 -2.63
CA VAL A 20 2.94 11.03 -2.84
C VAL A 20 4.04 11.92 -2.29
N LEU A 21 4.79 11.41 -1.32
CA LEU A 21 5.92 12.14 -0.75
C LEU A 21 7.20 11.91 -1.53
N SER A 22 7.40 10.69 -2.02
CA SER A 22 8.58 10.36 -2.81
C SER A 22 8.29 9.16 -3.70
N CYS A 23 9.06 9.07 -4.78
CA CYS A 23 8.97 7.95 -5.71
C CYS A 23 10.39 7.69 -6.22
N THR A 24 10.92 6.51 -5.94
CA THR A 24 12.28 6.15 -6.27
C THR A 24 12.30 4.90 -7.13
N GLN A 25 12.98 4.95 -8.25
CA GLN A 25 13.10 3.78 -9.12
C GLN A 25 14.12 2.80 -8.55
N THR A 26 13.77 1.51 -8.57
CA THR A 26 14.66 0.44 -8.13
C THR A 26 14.66 -0.67 -9.17
N ALA A 27 15.48 -1.69 -8.94
CA ALA A 27 15.54 -2.84 -9.83
C ALA A 27 14.20 -3.59 -9.89
N ASP A 28 13.40 -3.52 -8.83
CA ASP A 28 12.15 -4.24 -8.74
C ASP A 28 10.94 -3.41 -9.15
N GLY A 29 11.12 -2.11 -9.36
CA GLY A 29 10.01 -1.22 -9.71
C GLY A 29 10.22 0.15 -9.10
N TRP A 30 9.13 0.77 -8.65
CA TRP A 30 9.19 2.10 -8.04
C TRP A 30 8.74 2.03 -6.59
N GLU A 31 9.57 2.53 -5.69
CA GLU A 31 9.25 2.60 -4.26
C GLU A 31 8.58 3.94 -3.99
N VAL A 32 7.31 3.89 -3.63
CA VAL A 32 6.49 5.08 -3.41
C VAL A 32 6.17 5.22 -1.93
N THR A 33 6.43 6.40 -1.38
CA THR A 33 6.10 6.75 0.00
C THR A 33 4.97 7.77 -0.02
N LEU A 34 3.94 7.52 0.80
CA LEU A 34 2.77 8.38 0.87
C LEU A 34 2.72 9.09 2.22
N ALA A 35 2.01 10.23 2.26
CA ALA A 35 1.78 10.95 3.52
C ALA A 35 0.97 10.10 4.50
N ALA A 36 0.03 9.30 3.98
CA ALA A 36 -0.77 8.39 4.77
C ALA A 36 -1.11 7.17 3.92
N THR A 37 -1.32 6.02 4.56
CA THR A 37 -1.66 4.81 3.82
C THR A 37 -2.51 3.88 4.66
N ALA A 38 -3.42 3.16 3.99
CA ALA A 38 -4.16 2.07 4.60
C ALA A 38 -3.56 0.71 4.21
N PHE A 39 -2.50 0.69 3.38
CA PHE A 39 -1.80 -0.54 3.03
C PHE A 39 -0.99 -1.01 4.24
N TYR A 40 -1.28 -2.21 4.71
CA TYR A 40 -0.56 -2.80 5.84
C TYR A 40 0.77 -3.36 5.34
N PRO A 41 1.90 -2.97 5.95
CA PRO A 41 3.21 -3.45 5.48
C PRO A 41 3.47 -4.89 5.89
N GLU A 42 4.34 -5.56 5.15
CA GLU A 42 4.73 -6.92 5.48
C GLU A 42 5.48 -6.97 6.81
N GLY A 43 5.34 -8.08 7.51
CA GLY A 43 6.02 -8.28 8.77
C GLY A 43 5.46 -9.48 9.48
N GLY A 44 6.20 -10.00 10.47
CA GLY A 44 5.74 -11.11 11.28
C GLY A 44 5.40 -12.36 10.49
N GLY A 45 6.02 -12.56 9.35
CA GLY A 45 5.77 -13.73 8.52
C GLY A 45 4.60 -13.58 7.57
N GLN A 46 3.98 -12.40 7.53
CA GLN A 46 2.87 -12.13 6.63
C GLN A 46 3.29 -11.18 5.52
N ALA A 47 2.76 -11.43 4.33
CA ALA A 47 2.98 -10.52 3.21
C ALA A 47 2.22 -9.22 3.44
N GLY A 48 2.74 -8.12 2.92
CA GLY A 48 2.06 -6.85 2.99
C GLY A 48 0.85 -6.82 2.05
N ASP A 49 0.01 -5.82 2.23
CA ASP A 49 -1.14 -5.63 1.37
C ASP A 49 -0.71 -5.28 -0.05
N SER A 50 -1.56 -5.62 -0.99
CA SER A 50 -1.39 -5.23 -2.38
C SER A 50 -2.65 -4.53 -2.85
N GLY A 51 -2.58 -3.91 -4.02
CA GLY A 51 -3.72 -3.17 -4.56
C GLY A 51 -3.23 -2.21 -5.63
N THR A 52 -3.81 -1.02 -5.67
CA THR A 52 -3.43 -0.01 -6.66
C THR A 52 -3.33 1.37 -6.03
N LEU A 53 -2.51 2.22 -6.66
CA LEU A 53 -2.44 3.65 -6.37
C LEU A 53 -2.68 4.36 -7.70
N ASN A 54 -3.82 5.04 -7.81
CA ASN A 54 -4.24 5.69 -9.06
C ASN A 54 -4.21 4.73 -10.25
N GLY A 55 -4.61 3.47 -10.00
CA GLY A 55 -4.60 2.45 -11.05
C GLY A 55 -3.25 1.79 -11.28
N VAL A 56 -2.20 2.26 -10.62
CA VAL A 56 -0.86 1.64 -10.73
C VAL A 56 -0.78 0.50 -9.73
N ARG A 57 -0.40 -0.68 -10.20
CA ARG A 57 -0.35 -1.87 -9.35
C ARG A 57 0.70 -1.74 -8.26
N VAL A 58 0.28 -1.98 -7.02
CA VAL A 58 1.17 -2.10 -5.86
C VAL A 58 1.40 -3.58 -5.62
N ARG A 59 2.63 -4.03 -5.84
CA ARG A 59 2.97 -5.45 -5.73
C ARG A 59 3.19 -5.89 -4.30
N SER A 60 3.76 -5.01 -3.48
CA SER A 60 4.00 -5.32 -2.08
C SER A 60 4.15 -4.03 -1.29
N THR A 61 4.09 -4.17 0.02
CA THR A 61 4.20 -3.04 0.94
C THR A 61 5.11 -3.44 2.10
N ARG A 62 6.03 -2.57 2.49
CA ARG A 62 6.92 -2.83 3.62
C ARG A 62 7.13 -1.55 4.41
N GLU A 63 7.62 -1.70 5.64
CA GLU A 63 7.90 -0.56 6.50
C GLU A 63 9.40 -0.36 6.62
N TRP A 64 9.82 0.90 6.57
CA TRP A 64 11.24 1.27 6.69
C TRP A 64 11.32 2.60 7.43
N GLU A 65 11.93 2.57 8.62
CA GLU A 65 12.15 3.76 9.44
C GLU A 65 10.90 4.62 9.62
N GLY A 66 9.78 3.97 9.92
CA GLY A 66 8.51 4.67 10.15
C GLY A 66 7.72 5.00 8.89
N ALA A 67 8.32 4.84 7.72
CA ALA A 67 7.63 5.07 6.47
C ALA A 67 7.13 3.74 5.90
N VAL A 68 5.98 3.79 5.23
CA VAL A 68 5.45 2.61 4.53
C VAL A 68 5.77 2.76 3.06
N ILE A 69 6.50 1.80 2.52
CA ILE A 69 6.98 1.84 1.14
C ILE A 69 6.14 0.91 0.28
N HIS A 70 5.59 1.46 -0.80
CA HIS A 70 4.74 0.71 -1.73
C HIS A 70 5.54 0.41 -2.99
N LEU A 71 5.73 -0.85 -3.29
CA LEU A 71 6.44 -1.25 -4.50
C LEU A 71 5.47 -1.26 -5.67
N CYS A 72 5.60 -0.29 -6.55
CA CYS A 72 4.67 -0.08 -7.65
C CYS A 72 5.28 -0.49 -8.98
N GLU A 73 4.42 -0.83 -9.94
CA GLU A 73 4.88 -1.25 -11.26
C GLU A 73 5.12 -0.09 -12.21
N ALA A 74 4.73 1.12 -11.80
CA ALA A 74 4.94 2.32 -12.60
C ALA A 74 5.19 3.50 -11.65
N PRO A 75 5.81 4.57 -12.15
CA PRO A 75 6.11 5.71 -11.30
C PRO A 75 4.87 6.54 -10.98
N LEU A 76 4.91 7.20 -9.83
CA LEU A 76 3.91 8.18 -9.43
C LEU A 76 4.65 9.48 -9.14
N GLU A 77 4.02 10.59 -9.49
CA GLU A 77 4.66 11.89 -9.34
C GLU A 77 4.65 12.36 -7.89
N ALA A 78 5.81 12.73 -7.37
CA ALA A 78 5.90 13.27 -6.01
C ALA A 78 5.11 14.57 -5.92
N GLY A 79 4.31 14.70 -4.86
CA GLY A 79 3.43 15.83 -4.68
C GLY A 79 2.04 15.63 -5.25
N ALA A 80 1.83 14.56 -6.03
CA ALA A 80 0.52 14.29 -6.60
C ALA A 80 -0.38 13.60 -5.59
N GLU A 81 -1.69 13.85 -5.71
CA GLU A 81 -2.68 13.15 -4.91
C GLU A 81 -3.05 11.86 -5.61
N VAL A 82 -3.10 10.77 -4.85
CA VAL A 82 -3.42 9.45 -5.39
C VAL A 82 -4.52 8.80 -4.56
N THR A 83 -5.31 7.97 -5.22
CA THR A 83 -6.32 7.14 -4.56
C THR A 83 -5.79 5.72 -4.48
N GLY A 84 -5.70 5.19 -3.26
CA GLY A 84 -5.27 3.82 -3.03
C GLY A 84 -6.46 2.91 -2.86
N VAL A 85 -6.38 1.71 -3.45
CA VAL A 85 -7.40 0.68 -3.32
C VAL A 85 -6.70 -0.60 -2.93
N ILE A 86 -7.14 -1.20 -1.83
CA ILE A 86 -6.51 -2.41 -1.28
C ILE A 86 -7.27 -3.63 -1.75
N ASP A 87 -6.54 -4.69 -2.11
CA ASP A 87 -7.12 -5.95 -2.55
C ASP A 87 -7.54 -6.78 -1.36
N TYR A 88 -8.76 -6.56 -0.88
CA TYR A 88 -9.26 -7.33 0.26
C TYR A 88 -9.41 -8.81 -0.04
N ASP A 89 -9.67 -9.16 -1.28
CA ASP A 89 -9.79 -10.56 -1.66
C ASP A 89 -8.50 -11.33 -1.38
N LEU A 90 -7.36 -10.66 -1.51
CA LEU A 90 -6.08 -11.28 -1.20
C LEU A 90 -5.81 -11.30 0.30
N ARG A 91 -6.42 -10.36 1.05
CA ARG A 91 -6.25 -10.30 2.50
C ARG A 91 -7.02 -11.40 3.20
N PHE A 92 -8.20 -11.76 2.70
CA PHE A 92 -9.08 -12.74 3.33
C PHE A 92 -9.49 -13.87 2.38
N PRO A 93 -8.55 -14.51 1.68
CA PRO A 93 -8.94 -15.48 0.66
C PRO A 93 -9.61 -16.72 1.23
N ARG A 94 -9.20 -17.17 2.40
CA ARG A 94 -9.75 -18.39 2.97
C ARG A 94 -11.16 -18.24 3.47
N MET A 95 -11.48 -17.08 3.99
CA MET A 95 -12.81 -16.84 4.51
C MET A 95 -13.84 -16.90 3.41
N GLN A 96 -13.50 -16.42 2.24
CA GLN A 96 -14.44 -16.42 1.14
C GLN A 96 -14.63 -17.82 0.58
N GLN A 97 -13.59 -18.60 0.57
CA GLN A 97 -13.70 -19.96 0.10
C GLN A 97 -14.55 -20.82 1.00
N HIS A 98 -14.49 -20.59 2.28
CA HIS A 98 -15.26 -21.38 3.23
C HIS A 98 -16.73 -21.04 3.20
N SER A 99 -17.08 -19.87 2.76
CA SER A 99 -18.47 -19.49 2.69
C SER A 99 -19.16 -20.07 1.46
N GLY A 100 -18.40 -20.56 0.53
CA GLY A 100 -18.95 -21.14 -0.69
C GLY A 100 -19.21 -22.61 -0.59
#